data_b8944e7cacc465beffef87c763896b5d
#
_entry.id   b8944e7cacc465beffef87c763896b5d
#
_cell.length_a   1.000
_cell.length_b   1.000
_cell.length_c   1.000
_cell.angle_alpha   90.00
_cell.angle_beta   90.00
_cell.angle_gamma   90.00
#
_symmetry.space_group_name_H-M   'P 1'
#
loop_
_entity.id
_entity.type
_entity.pdbx_description
1 polymer ?
#
loop_
_entity_poly.entity_id
_entity_poly.type
_entity_poly.pdbx_seq_one_letter_code
_entity_poly.pdbx_strand_id
1 'polypeptide(L)'
;MKIIAIGGGGFTHGSEPNLDDFCLSETKCDRPRMAFIGTASGDDPLKIERFRTRFADVALSLVHLPMTLSAAQLARNLEQVDLVYVGGGDTEKMVNAWRRDGWDDALSKACQSGVTLAGVSAGAVCWFDTFLFNAGNGIMRTLPGLGLIPMGACPHYTSETNRRTALHAA
;
A
#
# COMPACT_ATOMS: atom_id res chain seq x y z
N MET A 1 -2.20 15.96 2.26
CA MET A 1 -2.26 14.58 1.76
C MET A 1 -0.88 14.19 1.26
N LYS A 2 -0.33 13.05 1.70
CA LYS A 2 0.97 12.52 1.26
C LYS A 2 0.84 11.03 0.97
N ILE A 3 1.21 10.63 -0.24
CA ILE A 3 1.19 9.24 -0.70
C ILE A 3 2.55 8.91 -1.32
N ILE A 4 3.14 7.77 -0.94
CA ILE A 4 4.41 7.25 -1.43
C ILE A 4 4.14 5.92 -2.13
N ALA A 5 4.29 5.91 -3.44
CA ALA A 5 4.07 4.74 -4.28
C ALA A 5 5.41 4.10 -4.69
N ILE A 6 5.66 2.87 -4.22
CA ILE A 6 6.89 2.11 -4.48
C ILE A 6 6.57 1.01 -5.50
N GLY A 7 7.20 1.03 -6.66
CA GLY A 7 6.94 0.08 -7.75
C GLY A 7 7.33 -1.37 -7.44
N GLY A 8 8.28 -1.57 -6.54
CA GLY A 8 8.81 -2.85 -6.05
C GLY A 8 9.98 -2.59 -5.10
N GLY A 9 10.47 -3.59 -4.37
CA GLY A 9 11.57 -3.47 -3.40
C GLY A 9 11.10 -3.25 -1.96
N GLY A 10 11.98 -2.70 -1.13
CA GLY A 10 11.74 -2.47 0.29
C GLY A 10 11.66 -3.76 1.11
N PHE A 11 11.22 -3.66 2.35
CA PHE A 11 11.19 -4.79 3.29
C PHE A 11 10.34 -5.97 2.81
N THR A 12 9.32 -5.73 2.01
CA THR A 12 8.45 -6.81 1.49
C THR A 12 9.18 -7.76 0.56
N HIS A 13 10.23 -7.29 -0.13
CA HIS A 13 11.09 -8.06 -1.02
C HIS A 13 12.46 -8.36 -0.39
N GLY A 14 12.79 -7.76 0.76
CA GLY A 14 14.10 -7.87 1.40
C GLY A 14 15.22 -7.19 0.60
N SER A 15 14.90 -6.15 -0.15
CA SER A 15 15.82 -5.38 -0.99
C SER A 15 15.61 -3.89 -0.80
N GLU A 16 16.59 -3.08 -1.19
CA GLU A 16 16.53 -1.62 -1.25
C GLU A 16 15.97 -0.96 0.03
N PRO A 17 16.62 -1.11 1.19
CA PRO A 17 16.14 -0.58 2.46
C PRO A 17 16.00 0.95 2.47
N ASN A 18 16.70 1.65 1.59
CA ASN A 18 16.58 3.10 1.39
C ASN A 18 15.19 3.56 0.97
N LEU A 19 14.37 2.70 0.35
CA LEU A 19 12.98 3.00 0.03
C LEU A 19 12.13 3.10 1.30
N ASP A 20 12.39 2.20 2.25
CA ASP A 20 11.74 2.21 3.56
C ASP A 20 12.19 3.43 4.38
N ASP A 21 13.50 3.76 4.34
CA ASP A 21 14.07 4.92 5.03
C ASP A 21 13.48 6.22 4.48
N PHE A 22 13.25 6.30 3.16
CA PHE A 22 12.54 7.41 2.56
C PHE A 22 11.11 7.54 3.10
N CYS A 23 10.36 6.44 3.24
CA CYS A 23 9.02 6.48 3.83
C CYS A 23 9.05 7.04 5.25
N LEU A 24 10.03 6.64 6.06
CA LEU A 24 10.22 7.16 7.42
C LEU A 24 10.50 8.66 7.42
N SER A 25 11.42 9.13 6.59
CA SER A 25 11.80 10.55 6.51
C SER A 25 10.65 11.48 6.15
N GLU A 26 9.65 10.94 5.43
CA GLU A 26 8.48 11.68 5.00
C GLU A 26 7.40 11.84 6.09
N THR A 27 7.53 11.17 7.24
CA THR A 27 6.56 11.28 8.36
C THR A 27 6.72 12.55 9.18
N LYS A 28 7.84 13.24 9.11
CA LYS A 28 8.22 14.38 9.97
C LYS A 28 8.30 14.03 11.47
N CYS A 29 8.40 12.76 11.80
CA CYS A 29 8.55 12.22 13.15
C CYS A 29 9.86 11.46 13.25
N ASP A 30 10.65 11.69 14.30
CA ASP A 30 11.90 10.95 14.53
C ASP A 30 11.63 9.45 14.72
N ARG A 31 10.54 9.13 15.41
CA ARG A 31 10.06 7.76 15.63
C ARG A 31 8.56 7.69 15.35
N PRO A 32 8.13 7.40 14.11
CA PRO A 32 6.72 7.37 13.77
C PRO A 32 5.99 6.17 14.38
N ARG A 33 4.70 6.34 14.64
CA ARG A 33 3.77 5.24 14.90
C ARG A 33 3.34 4.70 13.55
N MET A 34 3.58 3.41 13.31
CA MET A 34 3.38 2.82 12.00
C MET A 34 2.34 1.71 12.01
N ALA A 35 1.52 1.68 10.97
CA ALA A 35 0.61 0.58 10.71
C ALA A 35 0.98 -0.17 9.43
N PHE A 36 0.79 -1.48 9.43
CA PHE A 36 0.89 -2.33 8.25
C PHE A 36 -0.50 -2.88 7.87
N ILE A 37 -0.83 -2.80 6.59
CA ILE A 37 -2.02 -3.42 5.99
C ILE A 37 -1.56 -4.48 5.00
N GLY A 38 -1.86 -5.73 5.30
CA GLY A 38 -1.48 -6.90 4.51
C GLY A 38 -2.57 -7.46 3.59
N THR A 39 -3.69 -6.75 3.41
CA THR A 39 -4.89 -7.23 2.70
C THR A 39 -4.58 -7.86 1.34
N ALA A 40 -3.70 -7.24 0.54
CA ALA A 40 -3.36 -7.74 -0.80
C ALA A 40 -2.73 -9.13 -0.79
N SER A 41 -2.15 -9.55 0.33
CA SER A 41 -1.55 -10.89 0.51
C SER A 41 -2.36 -11.79 1.45
N GLY A 42 -3.57 -11.40 1.85
CA GLY A 42 -4.37 -12.13 2.81
C GLY A 42 -3.77 -12.13 4.22
N ASP A 43 -3.15 -11.02 4.62
CA ASP A 43 -2.49 -10.84 5.91
C ASP A 43 -1.37 -11.89 6.16
N ASP A 44 -0.57 -12.16 5.13
CA ASP A 44 0.55 -13.11 5.17
C ASP A 44 1.45 -12.87 6.41
N PRO A 45 1.56 -13.87 7.32
CA PRO A 45 2.35 -13.72 8.55
C PRO A 45 3.82 -13.38 8.31
N LEU A 46 4.42 -13.87 7.22
CA LEU A 46 5.82 -13.58 6.89
C LEU A 46 6.02 -12.10 6.53
N LYS A 47 5.05 -11.49 5.84
CA LYS A 47 5.13 -10.05 5.53
C LYS A 47 4.91 -9.19 6.76
N ILE A 48 4.01 -9.60 7.65
CA ILE A 48 3.80 -8.93 8.94
C ILE A 48 5.06 -8.98 9.78
N GLU A 49 5.73 -10.14 9.83
CA GLU A 49 6.97 -10.29 10.59
C GLU A 49 8.12 -9.48 9.99
N ARG A 50 8.26 -9.45 8.66
CA ARG A 50 9.24 -8.59 7.98
C ARG A 50 9.02 -7.11 8.29
N PHE A 51 7.76 -6.65 8.31
CA PHE A 51 7.43 -5.30 8.72
C PHE A 51 7.90 -5.02 10.16
N ARG A 52 7.57 -5.90 11.10
CA ARG A 52 7.99 -5.75 12.49
C ARG A 52 9.51 -5.70 12.63
N THR A 53 10.19 -6.66 12.02
CA THR A 53 11.67 -6.74 12.06
C THR A 53 12.31 -5.48 11.45
N ARG A 54 11.81 -5.01 10.31
CA ARG A 54 12.40 -3.86 9.62
C ARG A 54 12.30 -2.56 10.41
N PHE A 55 11.18 -2.36 11.12
CA PHE A 55 10.88 -1.08 11.75
C PHE A 55 10.98 -1.08 13.28
N ALA A 56 11.34 -2.21 13.91
CA ALA A 56 11.37 -2.37 15.36
C ALA A 56 12.19 -1.29 16.09
N ASP A 57 13.37 -0.97 15.59
CA ASP A 57 14.30 -0.05 16.23
C ASP A 57 14.06 1.43 15.92
N VAL A 58 13.31 1.72 14.84
CA VAL A 58 13.12 3.07 14.32
C VAL A 58 11.72 3.63 14.55
N ALA A 59 10.72 2.80 14.75
CA ALA A 59 9.35 3.22 15.05
C ALA A 59 9.09 3.38 16.56
N LEU A 60 8.15 4.25 16.92
CA LEU A 60 7.63 4.36 18.28
C LEU A 60 6.69 3.20 18.60
N SER A 61 5.85 2.81 17.65
CA SER A 61 4.96 1.66 17.73
C SER A 61 4.68 1.06 16.36
N LEU A 62 4.41 -0.24 16.34
CA LEU A 62 4.07 -1.01 15.15
C LEU A 62 2.77 -1.75 15.37
N VAL A 63 1.80 -1.57 14.48
CA VAL A 63 0.52 -2.27 14.52
C VAL A 63 0.21 -2.92 13.16
N HIS A 64 -0.32 -4.12 13.17
CA HIS A 64 -0.93 -4.74 12.00
C HIS A 64 -2.45 -4.48 12.03
N LEU A 65 -3.01 -4.01 10.93
CA LEU A 65 -4.43 -3.74 10.76
C LEU A 65 -5.05 -4.82 9.85
N PRO A 66 -5.59 -5.91 10.43
CA PRO A 66 -6.14 -7.01 9.65
C PRO A 66 -7.51 -6.66 9.07
N MET A 67 -7.88 -7.30 7.96
CA MET A 67 -9.18 -7.14 7.30
C MET A 67 -10.41 -7.51 8.14
N THR A 68 -10.21 -8.10 9.31
CA THR A 68 -11.28 -8.37 10.27
C THR A 68 -11.80 -7.14 11.01
N LEU A 69 -11.09 -6.00 10.92
CA LEU A 69 -11.54 -4.74 11.49
C LEU A 69 -12.70 -4.15 10.70
N SER A 70 -13.73 -3.68 11.39
CA SER A 70 -14.74 -2.82 10.77
C SER A 70 -14.15 -1.46 10.37
N ALA A 71 -14.78 -0.74 9.44
CA ALA A 71 -14.35 0.61 9.05
C ALA A 71 -14.20 1.57 10.25
N ALA A 72 -15.10 1.48 11.24
CA ALA A 72 -15.02 2.29 12.43
C ALA A 72 -13.83 1.93 13.34
N GLN A 73 -13.46 0.65 13.43
CA GLN A 73 -12.24 0.22 14.14
C GLN A 73 -10.99 0.65 13.39
N LEU A 74 -10.98 0.50 12.07
CA LEU A 74 -9.88 1.00 11.23
C LEU A 74 -9.69 2.50 11.45
N ALA A 75 -10.73 3.32 11.32
CA ALA A 75 -10.65 4.76 11.48
C ALA A 75 -10.02 5.16 12.84
N ARG A 76 -10.45 4.54 13.94
CA ARG A 76 -9.85 4.78 15.28
C ARG A 76 -8.36 4.41 15.34
N ASN A 77 -7.94 3.34 14.67
CA ASN A 77 -6.52 2.98 14.62
C ASN A 77 -5.73 3.99 13.77
N LEU A 78 -6.30 4.45 12.65
CA LEU A 78 -5.66 5.43 11.78
C LEU A 78 -5.42 6.79 12.45
N GLU A 79 -6.25 7.19 13.41
CA GLU A 79 -6.03 8.39 14.24
C GLU A 79 -4.78 8.28 15.14
N GLN A 80 -4.28 7.08 15.37
CA GLN A 80 -3.17 6.81 16.28
C GLN A 80 -1.84 6.54 15.55
N VAL A 81 -1.79 6.69 14.24
CA VAL A 81 -0.60 6.39 13.43
C VAL A 81 -0.17 7.59 12.57
N ASP A 82 1.11 7.65 12.28
CA ASP A 82 1.73 8.69 11.46
C ASP A 82 1.97 8.20 10.03
N LEU A 83 2.15 6.87 9.88
CA LEU A 83 2.37 6.22 8.58
C LEU A 83 1.62 4.89 8.49
N VAL A 84 0.92 4.70 7.38
CA VAL A 84 0.34 3.40 6.98
C VAL A 84 1.16 2.84 5.82
N TYR A 85 1.67 1.63 5.96
CA TYR A 85 2.36 0.92 4.89
C TYR A 85 1.49 -0.23 4.36
N VAL A 86 1.15 -0.18 3.07
CA VAL A 86 0.32 -1.19 2.41
C VAL A 86 1.22 -2.17 1.63
N GLY A 87 1.07 -3.44 1.92
CA GLY A 87 1.83 -4.51 1.28
C GLY A 87 1.40 -4.81 -0.16
N GLY A 88 2.27 -5.52 -0.88
CA GLY A 88 1.99 -6.03 -2.23
C GLY A 88 1.21 -7.35 -2.23
N GLY A 89 0.59 -7.66 -3.38
CA GLY A 89 -0.19 -8.88 -3.62
C GLY A 89 -1.27 -8.67 -4.69
N ASP A 90 -2.47 -9.15 -4.44
CA ASP A 90 -3.61 -9.04 -5.35
C ASP A 90 -4.33 -7.70 -5.16
N THR A 91 -4.10 -6.75 -6.07
CA THR A 91 -4.68 -5.41 -5.99
C THR A 91 -6.20 -5.43 -6.20
N GLU A 92 -6.70 -6.26 -7.10
CA GLU A 92 -8.14 -6.33 -7.41
C GLU A 92 -8.92 -6.81 -6.17
N LYS A 93 -8.47 -7.89 -5.54
CA LYS A 93 -9.10 -8.39 -4.31
C LYS A 93 -9.04 -7.37 -3.19
N MET A 94 -7.90 -6.71 -3.01
CA MET A 94 -7.71 -5.72 -1.96
C MET A 94 -8.66 -4.52 -2.13
N VAL A 95 -8.69 -3.90 -3.31
CA VAL A 95 -9.53 -2.72 -3.58
C VAL A 95 -11.02 -3.07 -3.47
N ASN A 96 -11.44 -4.23 -3.98
CA ASN A 96 -12.82 -4.68 -3.88
C ASN A 96 -13.24 -4.93 -2.41
N ALA A 97 -12.36 -5.54 -1.60
CA ALA A 97 -12.61 -5.73 -0.18
C ALA A 97 -12.74 -4.39 0.56
N TRP A 98 -11.82 -3.46 0.31
CA TRP A 98 -11.83 -2.14 0.96
C TRP A 98 -13.09 -1.34 0.63
N ARG A 99 -13.53 -1.33 -0.64
CA ARG A 99 -14.78 -0.67 -1.04
C ARG A 99 -16.01 -1.29 -0.39
N ARG A 100 -16.08 -2.62 -0.37
CA ARG A 100 -17.19 -3.35 0.27
C ARG A 100 -17.31 -3.03 1.76
N ASP A 101 -16.16 -2.94 2.45
CA ASP A 101 -16.11 -2.84 3.90
C ASP A 101 -15.89 -1.38 4.40
N GLY A 102 -15.84 -0.39 3.48
CA GLY A 102 -15.71 1.05 3.80
C GLY A 102 -14.32 1.49 4.25
N TRP A 103 -13.28 0.70 3.93
CA TRP A 103 -11.90 1.02 4.27
C TRP A 103 -11.31 2.13 3.38
N ASP A 104 -11.75 2.21 2.13
CA ASP A 104 -11.38 3.24 1.15
C ASP A 104 -11.67 4.65 1.69
N ASP A 105 -12.87 4.88 2.22
CA ASP A 105 -13.26 6.13 2.85
C ASP A 105 -12.42 6.44 4.10
N ALA A 106 -12.18 5.45 4.95
CA ALA A 106 -11.39 5.61 6.18
C ALA A 106 -9.94 5.99 5.87
N LEU A 107 -9.31 5.32 4.90
CA LEU A 107 -7.94 5.59 4.44
C LEU A 107 -7.83 6.97 3.77
N SER A 108 -8.81 7.34 2.93
CA SER A 108 -8.87 8.66 2.31
C SER A 108 -8.92 9.78 3.36
N LYS A 109 -9.82 9.66 4.34
CA LYS A 109 -9.95 10.64 5.44
C LYS A 109 -8.66 10.73 6.28
N ALA A 110 -8.03 9.60 6.61
CA ALA A 110 -6.78 9.57 7.35
C ALA A 110 -5.67 10.32 6.58
N CYS A 111 -5.54 10.08 5.27
CA CYS A 111 -4.57 10.77 4.43
C CYS A 111 -4.82 12.29 4.37
N GLN A 112 -6.08 12.70 4.27
CA GLN A 112 -6.46 14.12 4.30
C GLN A 112 -6.15 14.76 5.65
N SER A 113 -6.25 14.01 6.75
CA SER A 113 -5.93 14.45 8.11
C SER A 113 -4.43 14.44 8.42
N GLY A 114 -3.57 14.03 7.48
CA GLY A 114 -2.11 14.14 7.60
C GLY A 114 -1.36 12.83 7.80
N VAL A 115 -2.05 11.69 7.89
CA VAL A 115 -1.40 10.37 7.89
C VAL A 115 -0.71 10.15 6.54
N THR A 116 0.55 9.74 6.56
CA THR A 116 1.29 9.36 5.34
C THR A 116 0.86 7.96 4.90
N LEU A 117 0.42 7.82 3.66
CA LEU A 117 0.17 6.51 3.07
C LEU A 117 1.36 6.10 2.21
N ALA A 118 1.95 4.95 2.50
CA ALA A 118 2.99 4.34 1.68
C ALA A 118 2.52 2.97 1.21
N GLY A 119 3.08 2.48 0.11
CA GLY A 119 2.79 1.13 -0.30
C GLY A 119 3.64 0.65 -1.45
N VAL A 120 3.76 -0.68 -1.56
CA VAL A 120 4.58 -1.35 -2.56
C VAL A 120 3.72 -2.21 -3.49
N SER A 121 4.04 -2.20 -4.78
CA SER A 121 3.34 -3.01 -5.79
C SER A 121 1.81 -2.77 -5.75
N ALA A 122 1.01 -3.74 -5.32
CA ALA A 122 -0.44 -3.58 -5.12
C ALA A 122 -0.77 -2.40 -4.20
N GLY A 123 -0.06 -2.26 -3.09
CA GLY A 123 -0.21 -1.13 -2.16
C GLY A 123 0.25 0.22 -2.72
N ALA A 124 1.06 0.22 -3.78
CA ALA A 124 1.45 1.44 -4.48
C ALA A 124 0.36 1.90 -5.46
N VAL A 125 -0.17 0.98 -6.26
CA VAL A 125 -1.05 1.33 -7.38
C VAL A 125 -2.52 1.50 -6.98
N CYS A 126 -2.92 0.99 -5.83
CA CYS A 126 -4.31 1.10 -5.36
C CYS A 126 -4.79 2.56 -5.16
N TRP A 127 -3.90 3.52 -4.97
CA TRP A 127 -4.23 4.92 -4.74
C TRP A 127 -4.64 5.70 -5.99
N PHE A 128 -4.28 5.19 -7.17
CA PHE A 128 -4.51 5.84 -8.44
C PHE A 128 -5.96 5.67 -8.92
N ASP A 129 -6.37 6.49 -9.91
CA ASP A 129 -7.69 6.32 -10.55
C ASP A 129 -7.81 4.95 -11.21
N THR A 130 -6.75 4.54 -11.90
CA THR A 130 -6.69 3.24 -12.58
C THR A 130 -5.32 2.60 -12.42
N PHE A 131 -5.27 1.28 -12.54
CA PHE A 131 -4.01 0.54 -12.56
C PHE A 131 -4.04 -0.62 -13.54
N LEU A 132 -2.88 -0.94 -14.10
CA LEU A 132 -2.71 -2.11 -14.96
C LEU A 132 -2.56 -3.37 -14.09
N PHE A 133 -3.50 -4.29 -14.22
CA PHE A 133 -3.59 -5.54 -13.49
C PHE A 133 -3.25 -6.73 -14.38
N ASN A 134 -2.45 -7.68 -13.89
CA ASN A 134 -2.17 -8.95 -14.54
C ASN A 134 -3.04 -10.04 -13.89
N ALA A 135 -3.99 -10.58 -14.65
CA ALA A 135 -4.90 -11.62 -14.18
C ALA A 135 -4.25 -13.02 -14.03
N GLY A 136 -2.91 -13.14 -14.17
CA GLY A 136 -2.17 -14.39 -13.97
C GLY A 136 -2.01 -15.27 -15.22
N ASN A 137 -2.69 -14.95 -16.31
CA ASN A 137 -2.64 -15.70 -17.57
C ASN A 137 -2.06 -14.88 -18.74
N GLY A 138 -1.31 -13.81 -18.41
CA GLY A 138 -0.78 -12.88 -19.41
C GLY A 138 -1.78 -11.85 -19.93
N ILE A 139 -3.05 -11.93 -19.49
CA ILE A 139 -4.06 -10.94 -19.83
C ILE A 139 -3.91 -9.74 -18.91
N MET A 140 -3.61 -8.58 -19.52
CA MET A 140 -3.57 -7.31 -18.81
C MET A 140 -4.95 -6.63 -18.89
N ARG A 141 -5.38 -6.07 -17.76
CA ARG A 141 -6.64 -5.32 -17.66
C ARG A 141 -6.39 -4.02 -16.92
N THR A 142 -7.01 -2.94 -17.34
CA THR A 142 -7.06 -1.70 -16.59
C THR A 142 -8.22 -1.78 -15.60
N LEU A 143 -7.94 -1.61 -14.32
CA LEU A 143 -8.93 -1.68 -13.26
C LEU A 143 -8.97 -0.36 -12.48
N PRO A 144 -10.13 0.00 -11.90
CA PRO A 144 -10.26 1.21 -11.09
C PRO A 144 -9.60 1.05 -9.72
N GLY A 145 -8.70 1.97 -9.37
CA GLY A 145 -8.14 2.13 -8.04
C GLY A 145 -9.01 3.03 -7.14
N LEU A 146 -8.46 3.56 -6.06
CA LEU A 146 -9.20 4.37 -5.07
C LEU A 146 -9.40 5.83 -5.49
N GLY A 147 -8.72 6.30 -6.55
CA GLY A 147 -8.90 7.64 -7.08
C GLY A 147 -8.32 8.77 -6.22
N LEU A 148 -7.38 8.50 -5.32
CA LEU A 148 -6.72 9.54 -4.55
C LEU A 148 -5.67 10.29 -5.38
N ILE A 149 -5.16 9.67 -6.43
CA ILE A 149 -4.22 10.24 -7.40
C ILE A 149 -4.87 10.16 -8.79
N PRO A 150 -5.18 11.30 -9.43
CA PRO A 150 -5.93 11.34 -10.69
C PRO A 150 -5.04 10.98 -11.90
N MET A 151 -4.49 9.78 -11.89
CA MET A 151 -3.61 9.22 -12.92
C MET A 151 -3.75 7.70 -13.00
N GLY A 152 -3.28 7.12 -14.11
CA GLY A 152 -3.10 5.67 -14.24
C GLY A 152 -1.75 5.21 -13.69
N ALA A 153 -1.66 3.98 -13.19
CA ALA A 153 -0.44 3.39 -12.68
C ALA A 153 -0.16 1.99 -13.24
N CYS A 154 1.13 1.70 -13.43
CA CYS A 154 1.61 0.40 -13.85
C CYS A 154 2.71 -0.09 -12.91
N PRO A 155 2.46 -1.10 -12.04
CA PRO A 155 3.51 -1.68 -11.21
C PRO A 155 4.44 -2.55 -12.05
N HIS A 156 5.67 -2.78 -11.58
CA HIS A 156 6.64 -3.66 -12.23
C HIS A 156 6.95 -3.32 -13.71
N TYR A 157 6.84 -2.05 -14.08
CA TYR A 157 6.94 -1.56 -15.46
C TYR A 157 8.26 -1.96 -16.15
N THR A 158 9.37 -1.97 -15.42
CA THR A 158 10.70 -2.31 -15.95
C THR A 158 11.03 -3.79 -15.81
N SER A 159 10.45 -4.50 -14.85
CA SER A 159 10.78 -5.89 -14.55
C SER A 159 9.92 -6.91 -15.30
N GLU A 160 8.71 -6.52 -15.73
CA GLU A 160 7.81 -7.38 -16.51
C GLU A 160 7.62 -6.80 -17.91
N THR A 161 8.27 -7.42 -18.92
CA THR A 161 8.34 -6.89 -20.30
C THR A 161 6.99 -6.66 -20.98
N ASN A 162 5.97 -7.46 -20.65
CA ASN A 162 4.63 -7.33 -21.20
C ASN A 162 3.84 -6.13 -20.64
N ARG A 163 4.23 -5.60 -19.47
CA ARG A 163 3.55 -4.44 -18.88
C ARG A 163 3.75 -3.17 -19.67
N ARG A 164 4.98 -2.96 -20.19
CA ARG A 164 5.27 -1.79 -21.00
C ARG A 164 4.38 -1.75 -22.26
N THR A 165 4.31 -2.86 -22.97
CA THR A 165 3.47 -2.97 -24.18
C THR A 165 1.99 -2.75 -23.86
N ALA A 166 1.50 -3.37 -22.79
CA ALA A 166 0.10 -3.25 -22.41
C ALA A 166 -0.27 -1.82 -21.95
N LEU A 167 0.63 -1.14 -21.22
CA LEU A 167 0.38 0.24 -20.79
C LEU A 167 0.28 1.21 -21.97
N HIS A 168 1.09 1.02 -23.02
CA HIS A 168 1.05 1.86 -24.21
C HIS A 168 -0.14 1.55 -25.16
N ALA A 169 -0.82 0.44 -24.93
CA ALA A 169 -2.00 0.03 -25.69
C ALA A 169 -3.33 0.35 -24.96
N ALA A 170 -3.28 0.76 -23.70
CA ALA A 170 -4.44 1.08 -22.86
C ALA A 170 -4.79 2.57 -22.91
#